data_764a6bf4e370adef371090c30a22bb84
#
_entry.id   764a6bf4e370adef371090c30a22bb84
#
_cell.length_a   1.000
_cell.length_b   1.000
_cell.length_c   1.000
_cell.angle_alpha   90.00
_cell.angle_beta   90.00
_cell.angle_gamma   90.00
#
_symmetry.space_group_name_H-M   'P 1'
#
loop_
_entity.id
_entity.type
_entity.pdbx_description
1 polymer ?
#
loop_
_entity_poly.entity_id
_entity_poly.type
_entity_poly.pdbx_seq_one_letter_code
_entity_poly.pdbx_strand_id
1 'polypeptide(L)'
;MYFVNKLVIAMTAAAFAPPASLAQEAPLKIGVVTFLSGPAASPFGVPARNAAEIMVEMLNGTKVPAPYAARGFGGAALQMQLVDESGPATTQVTEFRNLAQRDNVDMVIGYVSSGNCLAVAPVAEELKKLTVFFDCGTPRIFEEKSYKYVFRTASTATMDSVGAALYVKELKAGKIKSIAGVNQNYAWGQDSWVDFEASMKQLAPGVQVATSQMPKLFAGQYNAEISTVLGAKADVVHSSFWDGDLEAFILQAGPRGLFKRSTVILTTGETAMYKLAEHIPDGVVIGARGPYGPYAPDNELNRWFSKTFADRYGVPPNYAAYQMAQAILGTKAAWEKAQAANGGKRPSTDGVIAAFERLTFESPAGKVEMVIGAGHQAITETAYGVSKLVKGKMTVANVKRYPATMVNPPDGVKAADWIANGFKK
;
A
#
# COMPACT_ATOMS: atom_id res chain seq x y z
N MET A 1 -70.75 31.38 62.14
CA MET A 1 -69.72 30.35 62.34
C MET A 1 -69.31 29.90 60.92
N TYR A 2 -68.31 30.52 60.32
CA TYR A 2 -67.87 30.20 58.94
C TYR A 2 -66.51 29.54 59.01
N PHE A 3 -66.41 28.29 58.53
CA PHE A 3 -65.17 27.57 58.36
C PHE A 3 -64.58 27.89 56.97
N VAL A 4 -63.39 28.46 56.97
CA VAL A 4 -62.59 28.70 55.76
C VAL A 4 -61.62 27.53 55.58
N ASN A 5 -61.79 26.68 54.57
CA ASN A 5 -60.86 25.67 54.17
C ASN A 5 -59.75 26.28 53.39
N LYS A 6 -58.52 26.17 53.90
CA LYS A 6 -57.28 26.52 53.16
C LYS A 6 -56.82 25.30 52.33
N LEU A 7 -56.93 25.44 51.02
CA LEU A 7 -56.35 24.49 50.06
C LEU A 7 -54.86 24.79 49.91
N VAL A 8 -53.99 23.85 50.33
CA VAL A 8 -52.53 23.94 50.10
C VAL A 8 -52.21 23.23 48.80
N ILE A 9 -51.83 23.99 47.75
CA ILE A 9 -51.32 23.45 46.46
C ILE A 9 -49.82 23.23 46.63
N ALA A 10 -49.43 21.95 46.68
CA ALA A 10 -48.01 21.55 46.61
C ALA A 10 -47.54 21.58 45.14
N MET A 11 -46.71 22.59 44.78
CA MET A 11 -46.00 22.64 43.52
C MET A 11 -44.80 21.69 43.58
N THR A 12 -44.90 20.56 42.88
CA THR A 12 -43.75 19.69 42.58
C THR A 12 -42.92 20.31 41.50
N ALA A 13 -41.76 20.83 41.85
CA ALA A 13 -40.75 21.29 40.91
C ALA A 13 -40.10 20.06 40.26
N ALA A 14 -40.43 19.78 39.01
CA ALA A 14 -39.71 18.81 38.19
C ALA A 14 -38.34 19.41 37.80
N ALA A 15 -37.28 18.90 38.40
CA ALA A 15 -35.93 19.26 38.03
C ALA A 15 -35.62 18.70 36.63
N PHE A 16 -35.63 19.57 35.62
CA PHE A 16 -35.06 19.23 34.31
C PHE A 16 -33.55 19.07 34.46
N ALA A 17 -33.03 17.84 34.51
CA ALA A 17 -31.62 17.57 34.33
C ALA A 17 -31.25 18.02 32.92
N PRO A 18 -30.20 18.83 32.70
CA PRO A 18 -29.75 19.17 31.39
C PRO A 18 -29.30 17.88 30.69
N PRO A 19 -29.54 17.71 29.35
CA PRO A 19 -29.07 16.55 28.62
C PRO A 19 -27.55 16.48 28.81
N ALA A 20 -27.06 15.30 29.22
CA ALA A 20 -25.63 15.04 29.31
C ALA A 20 -25.02 15.37 27.94
N SER A 21 -24.28 16.46 27.87
CA SER A 21 -23.46 16.78 26.72
C SER A 21 -22.53 15.59 26.54
N LEU A 22 -22.70 14.80 25.45
CA LEU A 22 -21.76 13.78 25.04
C LEU A 22 -20.43 14.54 24.83
N ALA A 23 -19.55 14.46 25.82
CA ALA A 23 -18.23 15.06 25.71
C ALA A 23 -17.59 14.50 24.41
N GLN A 24 -17.34 15.37 23.45
CA GLN A 24 -16.73 14.99 22.19
C GLN A 24 -15.37 14.38 22.51
N GLU A 25 -15.15 13.13 22.09
CA GLU A 25 -13.87 12.46 22.31
C GLU A 25 -12.72 13.31 21.78
N ALA A 26 -11.61 13.34 22.53
CA ALA A 26 -10.41 14.04 22.10
C ALA A 26 -9.95 13.51 20.74
N PRO A 27 -9.57 14.39 19.79
CA PRO A 27 -9.16 13.97 18.47
C PRO A 27 -7.93 13.06 18.53
N LEU A 28 -7.83 12.17 17.55
CA LEU A 28 -6.67 11.29 17.33
C LEU A 28 -5.68 11.99 16.42
N LYS A 29 -4.44 12.09 16.86
CA LYS A 29 -3.34 12.63 16.07
C LYS A 29 -2.66 11.52 15.30
N ILE A 30 -2.64 11.64 13.98
CA ILE A 30 -2.01 10.66 13.07
C ILE A 30 -0.82 11.32 12.40
N GLY A 31 0.38 10.78 12.60
CA GLY A 31 1.54 11.11 11.78
C GLY A 31 1.42 10.41 10.43
N VAL A 32 1.38 11.16 9.33
CA VAL A 32 1.38 10.59 7.97
C VAL A 32 2.71 10.90 7.31
N VAL A 33 3.45 9.86 6.92
CA VAL A 33 4.79 10.00 6.34
C VAL A 33 4.77 9.47 4.91
N THR A 34 5.15 10.33 3.96
CA THR A 34 5.27 9.97 2.54
C THR A 34 6.16 10.97 1.82
N PHE A 35 6.61 10.69 0.60
CA PHE A 35 7.45 11.62 -0.15
C PHE A 35 6.68 12.88 -0.56
N LEU A 36 7.09 14.02 -0.04
CA LEU A 36 6.55 15.34 -0.40
C LEU A 36 7.49 16.12 -1.30
N SER A 37 8.75 15.69 -1.40
CA SER A 37 9.78 16.27 -2.25
C SER A 37 10.63 15.17 -2.94
N GLY A 38 11.47 15.56 -3.91
CA GLY A 38 12.33 14.66 -4.64
C GLY A 38 11.61 13.84 -5.73
N PRO A 39 12.31 12.87 -6.36
CA PRO A 39 11.81 12.12 -7.53
C PRO A 39 10.55 11.30 -7.26
N ALA A 40 10.39 10.81 -6.03
CA ALA A 40 9.24 9.98 -5.63
C ALA A 40 7.99 10.79 -5.25
N ALA A 41 8.08 12.11 -5.13
CA ALA A 41 6.94 12.93 -4.69
C ALA A 41 5.78 12.86 -5.69
N SER A 42 6.02 13.25 -6.96
CA SER A 42 4.97 13.33 -7.97
C SER A 42 4.29 11.99 -8.26
N PRO A 43 5.01 10.89 -8.52
CA PRO A 43 4.37 9.62 -8.89
C PRO A 43 3.80 8.84 -7.71
N PHE A 44 4.25 9.11 -6.48
CA PHE A 44 3.89 8.31 -5.29
C PHE A 44 3.41 9.11 -4.10
N GLY A 45 4.28 9.96 -3.58
CA GLY A 45 4.05 10.60 -2.31
C GLY A 45 2.88 11.58 -2.32
N VAL A 46 2.74 12.37 -3.39
CA VAL A 46 1.64 13.31 -3.55
C VAL A 46 0.30 12.57 -3.70
N PRO A 47 0.16 11.52 -4.54
CA PRO A 47 -1.05 10.71 -4.56
C PRO A 47 -1.41 10.09 -3.21
N ALA A 48 -0.44 9.57 -2.45
CA ALA A 48 -0.66 9.03 -1.11
C ALA A 48 -1.11 10.12 -0.12
N ARG A 49 -0.46 11.30 -0.11
CA ARG A 49 -0.90 12.46 0.67
C ARG A 49 -2.33 12.86 0.33
N ASN A 50 -2.64 12.97 -0.95
CA ASN A 50 -3.97 13.34 -1.43
C ASN A 50 -5.04 12.35 -0.95
N ALA A 51 -4.73 11.05 -0.95
CA ALA A 51 -5.62 10.04 -0.40
C ALA A 51 -5.78 10.19 1.12
N ALA A 52 -4.70 10.47 1.86
CA ALA A 52 -4.78 10.69 3.32
C ALA A 52 -5.65 11.90 3.65
N GLU A 53 -5.49 13.03 2.91
CA GLU A 53 -6.32 14.23 3.07
C GLU A 53 -7.80 13.93 2.84
N ILE A 54 -8.15 13.23 1.74
CA ILE A 54 -9.51 12.79 1.45
C ILE A 54 -10.04 11.91 2.58
N MET A 55 -9.29 10.89 2.97
CA MET A 55 -9.75 9.94 3.98
C MET A 55 -10.00 10.61 5.33
N VAL A 56 -9.09 11.47 5.79
CA VAL A 56 -9.25 12.22 7.06
C VAL A 56 -10.47 13.15 7.00
N GLU A 57 -10.62 13.92 5.93
CA GLU A 57 -11.75 14.82 5.76
C GLU A 57 -13.10 14.07 5.69
N MET A 58 -13.17 13.03 4.85
CA MET A 58 -14.41 12.29 4.61
C MET A 58 -14.83 11.44 5.82
N LEU A 59 -13.87 10.86 6.55
CA LEU A 59 -14.16 10.16 7.81
C LEU A 59 -14.64 11.15 8.90
N ASN A 60 -14.00 12.30 9.04
CA ASN A 60 -14.46 13.32 9.98
C ASN A 60 -15.86 13.86 9.64
N GLY A 61 -16.18 13.92 8.35
CA GLY A 61 -17.47 14.38 7.82
C GLY A 61 -18.54 13.30 7.67
N THR A 62 -18.28 12.05 8.08
CA THR A 62 -19.22 10.89 7.91
C THR A 62 -19.64 10.66 6.46
N LYS A 63 -18.73 10.86 5.51
CA LYS A 63 -19.00 10.79 4.06
C LYS A 63 -18.40 9.55 3.38
N VAL A 64 -17.80 8.65 4.16
CA VAL A 64 -17.29 7.38 3.64
C VAL A 64 -18.43 6.35 3.66
N PRO A 65 -18.63 5.55 2.58
CA PRO A 65 -19.65 4.52 2.56
C PRO A 65 -19.47 3.44 3.64
N ALA A 66 -20.50 2.63 3.86
CA ALA A 66 -20.41 1.45 4.72
C ALA A 66 -19.24 0.53 4.27
N PRO A 67 -18.55 -0.12 5.23
CA PRO A 67 -18.82 -0.16 6.67
C PRO A 67 -18.24 1.01 7.47
N TYR A 68 -17.68 2.04 6.82
CA TYR A 68 -16.89 3.12 7.44
C TYR A 68 -17.64 4.43 7.65
N ALA A 69 -18.97 4.42 7.64
CA ALA A 69 -19.82 5.61 7.75
C ALA A 69 -19.72 6.35 9.10
N ALA A 70 -19.22 5.68 10.16
CA ALA A 70 -19.03 6.30 11.46
C ALA A 70 -17.94 7.37 11.42
N ARG A 71 -18.13 8.45 12.20
CA ARG A 71 -17.19 9.58 12.27
C ARG A 71 -15.81 9.14 12.75
N GLY A 72 -14.77 9.63 12.08
CA GLY A 72 -13.38 9.44 12.49
C GLY A 72 -13.04 7.98 12.80
N PHE A 73 -12.33 7.74 13.90
CA PHE A 73 -12.12 6.39 14.45
C PHE A 73 -12.94 6.27 15.75
N GLY A 74 -13.98 5.47 15.71
CA GLY A 74 -14.86 5.24 16.86
C GLY A 74 -15.51 6.51 17.44
N GLY A 75 -15.80 7.51 16.63
CA GLY A 75 -16.35 8.81 17.05
C GLY A 75 -15.31 9.92 17.23
N ALA A 76 -14.04 9.59 17.47
CA ALA A 76 -12.96 10.55 17.60
C ALA A 76 -12.55 11.12 16.24
N ALA A 77 -12.51 12.45 16.12
CA ALA A 77 -12.03 13.11 14.91
C ALA A 77 -10.54 12.86 14.69
N LEU A 78 -10.11 12.84 13.44
CA LEU A 78 -8.71 12.65 13.05
C LEU A 78 -8.05 14.00 12.82
N GLN A 79 -6.84 14.16 13.34
CA GLN A 79 -5.93 15.26 13.04
C GLN A 79 -4.67 14.67 12.41
N MET A 80 -4.31 15.14 11.22
CA MET A 80 -3.18 14.63 10.45
C MET A 80 -2.00 15.59 10.54
N GLN A 81 -0.81 15.03 10.80
CA GLN A 81 0.47 15.73 10.68
C GLN A 81 1.27 15.07 9.57
N LEU A 82 1.58 15.83 8.51
CA LEU A 82 2.35 15.37 7.36
C LEU A 82 3.85 15.55 7.61
N VAL A 83 4.61 14.52 7.22
CA VAL A 83 6.08 14.52 7.25
C VAL A 83 6.62 14.02 5.91
N ASP A 84 7.65 14.68 5.40
CA ASP A 84 8.32 14.30 4.17
C ASP A 84 9.25 13.09 4.39
N GLU A 85 9.03 12.03 3.61
CA GLU A 85 9.87 10.82 3.63
C GLU A 85 11.19 11.00 2.88
N SER A 86 11.45 12.12 2.25
CA SER A 86 12.70 12.33 1.50
C SER A 86 13.94 12.36 2.40
N GLY A 87 15.09 12.06 1.80
CA GLY A 87 16.37 11.99 2.50
C GLY A 87 16.77 10.57 2.96
N PRO A 88 17.88 10.45 3.68
CA PRO A 88 18.41 9.15 4.13
C PRO A 88 17.56 8.55 5.27
N ALA A 89 17.64 7.23 5.44
CA ALA A 89 16.91 6.51 6.48
C ALA A 89 17.17 7.02 7.91
N THR A 90 18.38 7.57 8.18
CA THR A 90 18.71 8.19 9.47
C THR A 90 17.86 9.43 9.77
N THR A 91 17.54 10.23 8.75
CA THR A 91 16.61 11.36 8.88
C THR A 91 15.21 10.84 9.22
N GLN A 92 14.75 9.77 8.57
CA GLN A 92 13.44 9.19 8.83
C GLN A 92 13.30 8.63 10.25
N VAL A 93 14.35 8.03 10.79
CA VAL A 93 14.41 7.62 12.21
C VAL A 93 14.28 8.82 13.14
N THR A 94 14.95 9.93 12.84
CA THR A 94 14.84 11.17 13.64
C THR A 94 13.43 11.76 13.58
N GLU A 95 12.84 11.87 12.39
CA GLU A 95 11.49 12.38 12.21
C GLU A 95 10.44 11.47 12.86
N PHE A 96 10.63 10.16 12.81
CA PHE A 96 9.76 9.23 13.54
C PHE A 96 9.80 9.46 15.07
N ARG A 97 11.00 9.65 15.61
CA ARG A 97 11.16 9.99 17.05
C ARG A 97 10.50 11.34 17.39
N ASN A 98 10.61 12.32 16.50
CA ASN A 98 9.92 13.62 16.66
C ASN A 98 8.40 13.43 16.70
N LEU A 99 7.82 12.70 15.75
CA LEU A 99 6.38 12.39 15.73
C LEU A 99 5.93 11.67 17.02
N ALA A 100 6.71 10.68 17.47
CA ALA A 100 6.32 9.85 18.61
C ALA A 100 6.49 10.55 19.97
N GLN A 101 7.54 11.36 20.15
CA GLN A 101 7.95 11.89 21.46
C GLN A 101 7.66 13.37 21.62
N ARG A 102 7.97 14.22 20.60
CA ARG A 102 7.75 15.67 20.66
C ARG A 102 6.29 16.01 20.30
N ASP A 103 5.81 15.48 19.18
CA ASP A 103 4.50 15.82 18.63
C ASP A 103 3.39 14.97 19.24
N ASN A 104 3.79 13.89 19.89
CA ASN A 104 2.94 12.95 20.63
C ASN A 104 1.73 12.48 19.80
N VAL A 105 2.00 12.01 18.56
CA VAL A 105 0.95 11.41 17.74
C VAL A 105 0.48 10.09 18.35
N ASP A 106 -0.80 9.74 18.19
CA ASP A 106 -1.36 8.49 18.68
C ASP A 106 -0.82 7.31 17.89
N MET A 107 -0.62 7.48 16.58
CA MET A 107 -0.11 6.46 15.66
C MET A 107 0.60 7.08 14.47
N VAL A 108 1.36 6.26 13.73
CA VAL A 108 1.99 6.66 12.47
C VAL A 108 1.47 5.76 11.36
N ILE A 109 1.04 6.35 10.24
CA ILE A 109 0.69 5.66 8.99
C ILE A 109 1.63 6.22 7.93
N GLY A 110 2.48 5.37 7.35
CA GLY A 110 3.47 5.96 6.45
C GLY A 110 4.37 4.95 5.76
N TYR A 111 5.29 5.54 5.05
CA TYR A 111 6.47 5.02 4.39
C TYR A 111 6.23 4.21 3.11
N VAL A 112 6.98 4.62 2.09
CA VAL A 112 7.06 4.00 0.76
C VAL A 112 8.37 3.20 0.62
N SER A 113 9.50 3.81 1.04
CA SER A 113 10.81 3.20 0.85
C SER A 113 11.03 2.01 1.78
N SER A 114 11.34 0.85 1.21
CA SER A 114 11.69 -0.36 1.97
C SER A 114 12.89 -0.14 2.90
N GLY A 115 13.86 0.68 2.50
CA GLY A 115 15.00 1.05 3.35
C GLY A 115 14.57 1.85 4.59
N ASN A 116 13.64 2.79 4.43
CA ASN A 116 13.11 3.59 5.53
C ASN A 116 12.28 2.73 6.49
N CYS A 117 11.44 1.84 5.97
CA CYS A 117 10.65 0.92 6.80
C CYS A 117 11.53 0.00 7.65
N LEU A 118 12.59 -0.58 7.05
CA LEU A 118 13.54 -1.41 7.79
C LEU A 118 14.26 -0.64 8.91
N ALA A 119 14.54 0.65 8.70
CA ALA A 119 15.17 1.50 9.70
C ALA A 119 14.20 1.96 10.80
N VAL A 120 12.95 2.23 10.44
CA VAL A 120 11.93 2.77 11.35
C VAL A 120 11.25 1.68 12.20
N ALA A 121 11.05 0.48 11.65
CA ALA A 121 10.34 -0.60 12.36
C ALA A 121 10.92 -0.92 13.76
N PRO A 122 12.26 -1.05 13.95
CA PRO A 122 12.83 -1.23 15.27
C PRO A 122 12.58 -0.06 16.23
N VAL A 123 12.51 1.16 15.70
CA VAL A 123 12.28 2.37 16.51
C VAL A 123 10.81 2.47 16.93
N ALA A 124 9.89 2.07 16.05
CA ALA A 124 8.47 1.97 16.37
C ALA A 124 8.23 0.96 17.52
N GLU A 125 8.93 -0.18 17.48
CA GLU A 125 8.90 -1.19 18.54
C GLU A 125 9.48 -0.65 19.85
N GLU A 126 10.65 -0.01 19.81
CA GLU A 126 11.32 0.61 20.97
C GLU A 126 10.39 1.63 21.66
N LEU A 127 9.75 2.49 20.88
CA LEU A 127 8.89 3.56 21.37
C LEU A 127 7.44 3.11 21.64
N LYS A 128 7.12 1.84 21.41
CA LYS A 128 5.78 1.26 21.55
C LYS A 128 4.72 2.08 20.78
N LYS A 129 5.08 2.56 19.58
CA LYS A 129 4.22 3.41 18.76
C LYS A 129 3.56 2.59 17.66
N LEU A 130 2.23 2.47 17.71
CA LEU A 130 1.47 1.83 16.63
C LEU A 130 1.84 2.46 15.29
N THR A 131 2.36 1.64 14.40
CA THR A 131 2.84 2.07 13.09
C THR A 131 2.29 1.15 12.02
N VAL A 132 1.65 1.74 11.00
CA VAL A 132 1.07 1.01 9.87
C VAL A 132 1.78 1.44 8.59
N PHE A 133 2.59 0.57 8.03
CA PHE A 133 3.22 0.80 6.74
C PHE A 133 2.16 0.64 5.64
N PHE A 134 2.00 1.67 4.81
CA PHE A 134 1.03 1.63 3.73
C PHE A 134 1.59 1.10 2.42
N ASP A 135 2.93 1.09 2.26
CA ASP A 135 3.62 0.55 1.09
C ASP A 135 4.83 -0.29 1.52
N CYS A 136 6.08 0.07 1.16
CA CYS A 136 7.35 -0.64 1.42
C CYS A 136 7.33 -2.16 1.20
N GLY A 137 7.68 -2.59 0.00
CA GLY A 137 7.46 -3.96 -0.46
C GLY A 137 8.42 -5.04 0.07
N THR A 138 9.53 -4.73 0.76
CA THR A 138 10.47 -5.78 1.23
C THR A 138 9.77 -6.79 2.16
N PRO A 139 9.90 -8.12 1.94
CA PRO A 139 9.37 -9.12 2.86
C PRO A 139 10.17 -9.19 4.18
N ARG A 140 11.41 -8.72 4.20
CA ARG A 140 12.36 -8.84 5.34
C ARG A 140 11.81 -8.31 6.65
N ILE A 141 10.89 -7.32 6.62
CA ILE A 141 10.32 -6.70 7.84
C ILE A 141 9.77 -7.79 8.77
N PHE A 142 8.97 -8.72 8.25
CA PHE A 142 8.31 -9.76 9.05
C PHE A 142 8.91 -11.17 8.86
N GLU A 143 9.85 -11.34 7.92
CA GLU A 143 10.59 -12.59 7.75
C GLU A 143 11.85 -12.68 8.62
N GLU A 144 12.46 -11.53 8.95
CA GLU A 144 13.70 -11.48 9.75
C GLU A 144 13.44 -11.15 11.21
N LYS A 145 12.32 -10.46 11.51
CA LYS A 145 11.97 -10.00 12.86
C LYS A 145 10.48 -10.08 13.11
N SER A 146 10.11 -10.15 14.38
CA SER A 146 8.74 -9.99 14.85
C SER A 146 8.63 -8.65 15.57
N TYR A 147 7.52 -7.95 15.31
CA TYR A 147 7.19 -6.68 15.92
C TYR A 147 5.78 -6.72 16.50
N LYS A 148 5.58 -6.10 17.66
CA LYS A 148 4.26 -5.94 18.27
C LYS A 148 3.54 -4.69 17.75
N TYR A 149 4.28 -3.60 17.52
CA TYR A 149 3.71 -2.28 17.24
C TYR A 149 3.70 -1.92 15.75
N VAL A 150 4.17 -2.82 14.89
CA VAL A 150 4.31 -2.57 13.44
C VAL A 150 3.39 -3.47 12.64
N PHE A 151 2.64 -2.89 11.72
CA PHE A 151 1.77 -3.58 10.76
C PHE A 151 2.07 -3.10 9.35
N ARG A 152 1.72 -3.91 8.33
CA ARG A 152 1.72 -3.49 6.94
C ARG A 152 0.47 -4.02 6.23
N THR A 153 -0.28 -3.10 5.62
CA THR A 153 -1.51 -3.44 4.90
C THR A 153 -1.33 -3.64 3.40
N ALA A 154 -0.15 -3.35 2.87
CA ALA A 154 0.19 -3.48 1.45
C ALA A 154 0.82 -4.84 1.10
N SER A 155 0.97 -5.08 -0.19
CA SER A 155 1.65 -6.24 -0.77
C SER A 155 3.16 -6.25 -0.52
N THR A 156 3.78 -7.41 -0.74
CA THR A 156 5.22 -7.60 -0.71
C THR A 156 5.82 -7.75 -2.11
N ALA A 157 7.15 -7.62 -2.21
CA ALA A 157 7.90 -7.93 -3.42
C ALA A 157 7.64 -9.37 -3.90
N THR A 158 7.47 -10.30 -2.97
CA THR A 158 7.16 -11.70 -3.26
C THR A 158 5.85 -11.84 -4.01
N MET A 159 4.77 -11.22 -3.50
CA MET A 159 3.46 -11.25 -4.16
C MET A 159 3.54 -10.70 -5.58
N ASP A 160 4.20 -9.55 -5.74
CA ASP A 160 4.33 -8.89 -7.03
C ASP A 160 5.16 -9.75 -8.00
N SER A 161 6.28 -10.31 -7.54
CA SER A 161 7.21 -11.08 -8.36
C SER A 161 6.65 -12.44 -8.77
N VAL A 162 6.00 -13.16 -7.86
CA VAL A 162 5.32 -14.41 -8.16
C VAL A 162 4.18 -14.19 -9.14
N GLY A 163 3.36 -13.15 -8.92
CA GLY A 163 2.28 -12.76 -9.83
C GLY A 163 2.79 -12.42 -11.23
N ALA A 164 3.90 -11.66 -11.32
CA ALA A 164 4.56 -11.34 -12.59
C ALA A 164 5.07 -12.59 -13.33
N ALA A 165 5.71 -13.50 -12.60
CA ALA A 165 6.23 -14.76 -13.16
C ALA A 165 5.10 -15.66 -13.69
N LEU A 166 4.02 -15.81 -12.95
CA LEU A 166 2.82 -16.53 -13.38
C LEU A 166 2.24 -15.90 -14.65
N TYR A 167 2.09 -14.57 -14.65
CA TYR A 167 1.53 -13.85 -15.77
C TYR A 167 2.33 -14.03 -17.07
N VAL A 168 3.66 -13.84 -17.03
CA VAL A 168 4.47 -13.97 -18.24
C VAL A 168 4.59 -15.41 -18.70
N LYS A 169 4.59 -16.39 -17.79
CA LYS A 169 4.51 -17.81 -18.14
C LYS A 169 3.26 -18.10 -18.98
N GLU A 170 2.10 -17.60 -18.54
CA GLU A 170 0.84 -17.76 -19.27
C GLU A 170 0.87 -16.98 -20.60
N LEU A 171 1.27 -15.71 -20.56
CA LEU A 171 1.34 -14.83 -21.73
C LEU A 171 2.21 -15.42 -22.86
N LYS A 172 3.32 -16.05 -22.51
CA LYS A 172 4.27 -16.67 -23.46
C LYS A 172 3.98 -18.15 -23.70
N ALA A 173 2.89 -18.71 -23.20
CA ALA A 173 2.54 -20.13 -23.26
C ALA A 173 3.72 -21.05 -22.85
N GLY A 174 4.46 -20.66 -21.81
CA GLY A 174 5.63 -21.37 -21.29
C GLY A 174 6.88 -21.31 -22.16
N LYS A 175 6.87 -20.57 -23.28
CA LYS A 175 8.02 -20.46 -24.22
C LYS A 175 8.97 -19.32 -23.80
N ILE A 176 9.58 -19.46 -22.63
CA ILE A 176 10.56 -18.50 -22.08
C ILE A 176 11.88 -19.23 -21.90
N LYS A 177 12.95 -18.81 -22.61
CA LYS A 177 14.28 -19.39 -22.52
C LYS A 177 15.22 -18.56 -21.67
N SER A 178 15.00 -17.25 -21.63
CA SER A 178 15.89 -16.32 -20.95
C SER A 178 15.15 -15.16 -20.31
N ILE A 179 15.67 -14.74 -19.15
CA ILE A 179 15.18 -13.57 -18.40
C ILE A 179 16.32 -12.61 -18.12
N ALA A 180 16.00 -11.33 -17.99
CA ALA A 180 16.91 -10.30 -17.51
C ALA A 180 16.22 -9.42 -16.47
N GLY A 181 17.02 -8.75 -15.63
CA GLY A 181 16.54 -7.82 -14.62
C GLY A 181 17.16 -6.45 -14.76
N VAL A 182 16.38 -5.39 -14.51
CA VAL A 182 16.85 -4.02 -14.25
C VAL A 182 16.08 -3.51 -13.04
N ASN A 183 16.70 -3.55 -11.87
CA ASN A 183 16.07 -3.24 -10.59
C ASN A 183 16.98 -2.32 -9.77
N GLN A 184 16.40 -1.51 -8.87
CA GLN A 184 17.17 -0.59 -8.05
C GLN A 184 17.97 -1.33 -6.96
N ASN A 185 19.21 -0.92 -6.72
CA ASN A 185 20.10 -1.57 -5.75
C ASN A 185 19.80 -1.15 -4.31
N TYR A 186 18.69 -1.63 -3.78
CA TYR A 186 18.31 -1.54 -2.37
C TYR A 186 17.27 -2.65 -2.06
N ALA A 187 16.81 -2.76 -0.80
CA ALA A 187 16.00 -3.90 -0.34
C ALA A 187 14.85 -4.28 -1.30
N TRP A 188 14.00 -3.31 -1.73
CA TRP A 188 12.89 -3.58 -2.64
C TRP A 188 13.33 -4.18 -3.98
N GLY A 189 14.31 -3.55 -4.64
CA GLY A 189 14.75 -4.01 -5.97
C GLY A 189 15.48 -5.34 -5.92
N GLN A 190 16.30 -5.56 -4.87
CA GLN A 190 16.99 -6.82 -4.62
C GLN A 190 16.00 -7.95 -4.38
N ASP A 191 15.03 -7.77 -3.47
CA ASP A 191 14.02 -8.77 -3.13
C ASP A 191 13.11 -9.07 -4.33
N SER A 192 12.68 -8.03 -5.07
CA SER A 192 11.87 -8.20 -6.28
C SER A 192 12.57 -9.05 -7.34
N TRP A 193 13.86 -8.83 -7.55
CA TRP A 193 14.61 -9.62 -8.52
C TRP A 193 14.82 -11.06 -8.05
N VAL A 194 15.23 -11.24 -6.80
CA VAL A 194 15.48 -12.58 -6.23
C VAL A 194 14.21 -13.44 -6.32
N ASP A 195 13.08 -12.90 -5.91
CA ASP A 195 11.81 -13.63 -5.92
C ASP A 195 11.30 -13.88 -7.36
N PHE A 196 11.49 -12.92 -8.26
CA PHE A 196 11.12 -13.12 -9.68
C PHE A 196 12.00 -14.18 -10.34
N GLU A 197 13.32 -14.11 -10.19
CA GLU A 197 14.27 -15.08 -10.74
C GLU A 197 13.98 -16.50 -10.22
N ALA A 198 13.82 -16.64 -8.90
CA ALA A 198 13.51 -17.91 -8.27
C ALA A 198 12.16 -18.47 -8.77
N SER A 199 11.13 -17.62 -8.86
CA SER A 199 9.82 -18.01 -9.39
C SER A 199 9.90 -18.46 -10.83
N MET A 200 10.64 -17.75 -11.67
CA MET A 200 10.82 -18.14 -13.07
C MET A 200 11.56 -19.46 -13.21
N LYS A 201 12.58 -19.74 -12.39
CA LYS A 201 13.28 -21.02 -12.36
C LYS A 201 12.35 -22.19 -12.00
N GLN A 202 11.40 -21.97 -11.09
CA GLN A 202 10.38 -22.98 -10.74
C GLN A 202 9.33 -23.15 -11.85
N LEU A 203 8.86 -22.05 -12.44
CA LEU A 203 7.75 -22.07 -13.39
C LEU A 203 8.15 -22.38 -14.82
N ALA A 204 9.41 -22.17 -15.19
CA ALA A 204 10.01 -22.44 -16.50
C ALA A 204 11.39 -23.12 -16.31
N PRO A 205 11.43 -24.40 -15.94
CA PRO A 205 12.68 -25.12 -15.72
C PRO A 205 13.62 -25.00 -16.93
N GLY A 206 14.89 -24.66 -16.66
CA GLY A 206 15.89 -24.45 -17.71
C GLY A 206 15.97 -22.98 -18.21
N VAL A 207 15.14 -22.08 -17.71
CA VAL A 207 15.26 -20.63 -18.02
C VAL A 207 16.65 -20.11 -17.59
N GLN A 208 17.30 -19.36 -18.47
CA GLN A 208 18.61 -18.80 -18.24
C GLN A 208 18.48 -17.33 -17.79
N VAL A 209 19.29 -16.92 -16.81
CA VAL A 209 19.47 -15.51 -16.46
C VAL A 209 20.50 -14.93 -17.40
N ALA A 210 20.08 -14.10 -18.34
CA ALA A 210 20.95 -13.48 -19.33
C ALA A 210 21.78 -12.35 -18.74
N THR A 211 21.16 -11.53 -17.87
CA THR A 211 21.83 -10.45 -17.11
C THR A 211 20.92 -9.94 -15.99
N SER A 212 21.54 -9.35 -14.96
CA SER A 212 20.84 -8.59 -13.91
C SER A 212 21.59 -7.30 -13.64
N GLN A 213 20.91 -6.18 -13.78
CA GLN A 213 21.43 -4.85 -13.57
C GLN A 213 20.81 -4.23 -12.33
N MET A 214 21.66 -3.71 -11.43
CA MET A 214 21.23 -3.12 -10.15
C MET A 214 21.80 -1.69 -10.01
N PRO A 215 21.31 -0.71 -10.78
CA PRO A 215 21.72 0.67 -10.61
C PRO A 215 21.29 1.22 -9.24
N LYS A 216 21.98 2.28 -8.82
CA LYS A 216 21.67 2.99 -7.58
C LYS A 216 20.24 3.55 -7.64
N LEU A 217 19.53 3.52 -6.50
CA LEU A 217 18.26 4.19 -6.33
C LEU A 217 18.39 5.70 -6.65
N PHE A 218 17.45 6.25 -7.39
CA PHE A 218 17.42 7.63 -7.87
C PHE A 218 18.60 8.02 -8.77
N ALA A 219 19.09 7.06 -9.55
CA ALA A 219 20.18 7.33 -10.51
C ALA A 219 19.73 8.21 -11.68
N GLY A 220 18.47 8.06 -12.15
CA GLY A 220 17.87 8.85 -13.22
C GLY A 220 18.45 8.63 -14.62
N GLN A 221 19.58 7.90 -14.75
CA GLN A 221 20.27 7.59 -16.01
C GLN A 221 20.56 6.10 -16.11
N TYR A 222 20.04 5.44 -17.15
CA TYR A 222 20.04 3.98 -17.30
C TYR A 222 20.57 3.49 -18.64
N ASN A 223 21.32 4.34 -19.36
CA ASN A 223 21.81 4.02 -20.70
C ASN A 223 22.73 2.80 -20.73
N ALA A 224 23.57 2.61 -19.71
CA ALA A 224 24.46 1.46 -19.60
C ALA A 224 23.68 0.17 -19.37
N GLU A 225 22.77 0.17 -18.42
CA GLU A 225 21.90 -0.97 -18.07
C GLU A 225 21.02 -1.35 -19.26
N ILE A 226 20.41 -0.38 -19.93
CA ILE A 226 19.58 -0.62 -21.13
C ILE A 226 20.44 -1.22 -22.26
N SER A 227 21.66 -0.73 -22.46
CA SER A 227 22.59 -1.30 -23.46
C SER A 227 22.89 -2.77 -23.16
N THR A 228 23.19 -3.07 -21.89
CA THR A 228 23.52 -4.43 -21.45
C THR A 228 22.32 -5.37 -21.64
N VAL A 229 21.13 -4.95 -21.24
CA VAL A 229 19.90 -5.75 -21.40
C VAL A 229 19.54 -5.96 -22.87
N LEU A 230 19.69 -4.94 -23.71
CA LEU A 230 19.49 -5.06 -25.17
C LEU A 230 20.50 -6.04 -25.81
N GLY A 231 21.76 -6.01 -25.36
CA GLY A 231 22.80 -6.94 -25.82
C GLY A 231 22.54 -8.38 -25.39
N ALA A 232 21.94 -8.57 -24.22
CA ALA A 232 21.59 -9.88 -23.67
C ALA A 232 20.44 -10.59 -24.43
N LYS A 233 19.59 -9.86 -25.15
CA LYS A 233 18.46 -10.36 -25.96
C LYS A 233 17.52 -11.31 -25.21
N ALA A 234 17.26 -11.03 -23.94
CA ALA A 234 16.38 -11.86 -23.11
C ALA A 234 14.93 -11.83 -23.61
N ASP A 235 14.24 -12.97 -23.48
CA ASP A 235 12.81 -13.08 -23.84
C ASP A 235 11.94 -12.20 -22.95
N VAL A 236 12.28 -12.12 -21.66
CA VAL A 236 11.57 -11.35 -20.64
C VAL A 236 12.54 -10.46 -19.89
N VAL A 237 12.16 -9.21 -19.67
CA VAL A 237 12.90 -8.25 -18.83
C VAL A 237 11.99 -7.83 -17.69
N HIS A 238 12.46 -8.04 -16.46
CA HIS A 238 11.77 -7.61 -15.24
C HIS A 238 12.35 -6.31 -14.71
N SER A 239 11.48 -5.35 -14.38
CA SER A 239 11.85 -4.13 -13.69
C SER A 239 10.88 -3.84 -12.55
N SER A 240 11.44 -3.67 -11.36
CA SER A 240 10.74 -3.18 -10.17
C SER A 240 11.00 -1.67 -9.95
N PHE A 241 11.50 -0.97 -10.96
CA PHE A 241 11.67 0.47 -10.88
C PHE A 241 10.37 1.15 -10.51
N TRP A 242 10.45 2.16 -9.70
CA TRP A 242 9.36 2.99 -9.24
C TRP A 242 9.80 4.46 -9.29
N ASP A 243 8.92 5.41 -8.99
CA ASP A 243 9.21 6.84 -8.99
C ASP A 243 9.72 7.43 -10.31
N GLY A 244 10.51 8.49 -10.21
CA GLY A 244 11.19 9.11 -11.35
C GLY A 244 12.15 8.16 -12.09
N ASP A 245 12.65 7.11 -11.42
CA ASP A 245 13.50 6.10 -12.06
C ASP A 245 12.73 5.26 -13.06
N LEU A 246 11.47 4.87 -12.75
CA LEU A 246 10.59 4.20 -13.70
C LEU A 246 10.30 5.10 -14.92
N GLU A 247 9.97 6.36 -14.68
CA GLU A 247 9.70 7.32 -15.75
C GLU A 247 10.94 7.51 -16.64
N ALA A 248 12.10 7.72 -16.03
CA ALA A 248 13.38 7.86 -16.75
C ALA A 248 13.75 6.60 -17.52
N PHE A 249 13.54 5.42 -16.96
CA PHE A 249 13.78 4.14 -17.64
C PHE A 249 12.87 3.99 -18.87
N ILE A 250 11.57 4.27 -18.76
CA ILE A 250 10.63 4.20 -19.87
C ILE A 250 11.06 5.14 -21.00
N LEU A 251 11.39 6.40 -20.69
CA LEU A 251 11.80 7.42 -21.65
C LEU A 251 13.12 7.09 -22.34
N GLN A 252 14.05 6.41 -21.67
CA GLN A 252 15.34 6.01 -22.24
C GLN A 252 15.27 4.66 -22.97
N ALA A 253 14.48 3.70 -22.51
CA ALA A 253 14.36 2.37 -23.09
C ALA A 253 13.47 2.32 -24.33
N GLY A 254 12.39 3.12 -24.36
CA GLY A 254 11.41 3.15 -25.45
C GLY A 254 12.04 3.46 -26.82
N PRO A 255 12.73 4.61 -27.00
CA PRO A 255 13.40 4.97 -28.26
C PRO A 255 14.46 3.96 -28.70
N ARG A 256 15.09 3.27 -27.77
CA ARG A 256 16.10 2.23 -28.05
C ARG A 256 15.52 0.89 -28.42
N GLY A 257 14.20 0.76 -28.39
CA GLY A 257 13.46 -0.40 -28.86
C GLY A 257 13.44 -1.59 -27.89
N LEU A 258 13.71 -1.40 -26.58
CA LEU A 258 13.68 -2.48 -25.60
C LEU A 258 12.30 -3.16 -25.56
N PHE A 259 11.22 -2.37 -25.50
CA PHE A 259 9.84 -2.87 -25.44
C PHE A 259 9.39 -3.62 -26.69
N LYS A 260 10.11 -3.51 -27.82
CA LYS A 260 9.83 -4.24 -29.06
C LYS A 260 10.60 -5.57 -29.15
N ARG A 261 11.71 -5.68 -28.41
CA ARG A 261 12.64 -6.83 -28.50
C ARG A 261 12.39 -7.86 -27.41
N SER A 262 11.90 -7.43 -26.27
CA SER A 262 11.64 -8.27 -25.11
C SER A 262 10.25 -8.03 -24.57
N THR A 263 9.65 -9.02 -23.93
CA THR A 263 8.47 -8.81 -23.08
C THR A 263 8.94 -8.14 -21.80
N VAL A 264 8.62 -6.86 -21.63
CA VAL A 264 9.06 -6.07 -20.46
C VAL A 264 7.95 -6.05 -19.42
N ILE A 265 8.30 -6.34 -18.19
CA ILE A 265 7.44 -6.24 -17.01
C ILE A 265 7.82 -4.96 -16.26
N LEU A 266 6.86 -4.10 -16.02
CA LEU A 266 6.97 -2.94 -15.15
C LEU A 266 6.07 -3.19 -13.93
N THR A 267 6.67 -3.68 -12.83
CA THR A 267 5.93 -4.10 -11.62
C THR A 267 5.10 -2.95 -11.01
N THR A 268 5.56 -1.72 -11.17
CA THR A 268 4.87 -0.51 -10.72
C THR A 268 4.37 0.34 -11.89
N GLY A 269 4.26 -0.24 -13.08
CA GLY A 269 3.99 0.46 -14.34
C GLY A 269 2.71 1.28 -14.37
N GLU A 270 1.74 0.93 -13.52
CA GLU A 270 0.47 1.65 -13.40
C GLU A 270 0.68 3.14 -13.07
N THR A 271 1.66 3.48 -12.22
CA THR A 271 1.91 4.88 -11.82
C THR A 271 2.40 5.77 -12.96
N ALA A 272 3.03 5.19 -13.98
CA ALA A 272 3.58 5.92 -15.12
C ALA A 272 2.70 5.83 -16.38
N MET A 273 1.80 4.84 -16.49
CA MET A 273 1.15 4.49 -17.75
C MET A 273 0.28 5.61 -18.32
N TYR A 274 -0.37 6.41 -17.50
CA TYR A 274 -1.23 7.49 -18.00
C TYR A 274 -0.39 8.71 -18.42
N LYS A 275 0.61 9.07 -17.63
CA LYS A 275 1.52 10.19 -17.90
C LYS A 275 2.40 9.94 -19.12
N LEU A 276 2.85 8.70 -19.29
CA LEU A 276 3.78 8.30 -20.35
C LEU A 276 3.12 7.41 -21.42
N ALA A 277 1.82 7.61 -21.67
CA ALA A 277 1.03 6.81 -22.61
C ALA A 277 1.66 6.72 -24.01
N GLU A 278 2.27 7.80 -24.51
CA GLU A 278 2.92 7.86 -25.83
C GLU A 278 4.28 7.12 -25.88
N HIS A 279 4.87 6.83 -24.72
CA HIS A 279 6.19 6.20 -24.60
C HIS A 279 6.12 4.71 -24.23
N ILE A 280 4.93 4.22 -23.85
CA ILE A 280 4.69 2.82 -23.52
C ILE A 280 3.91 2.17 -24.67
N PRO A 281 4.54 1.34 -25.52
CA PRO A 281 3.83 0.68 -26.60
C PRO A 281 2.85 -0.38 -26.07
N ASP A 282 1.93 -0.82 -26.94
CA ASP A 282 1.06 -1.97 -26.67
C ASP A 282 1.90 -3.22 -26.31
N GLY A 283 1.45 -3.98 -25.33
CA GLY A 283 2.05 -5.27 -24.97
C GLY A 283 3.09 -5.25 -23.84
N VAL A 284 3.40 -4.11 -23.25
CA VAL A 284 4.21 -4.02 -22.03
C VAL A 284 3.39 -4.54 -20.85
N VAL A 285 3.98 -5.43 -20.06
CA VAL A 285 3.31 -6.01 -18.87
C VAL A 285 3.31 -4.96 -17.76
N ILE A 286 2.12 -4.57 -17.33
CA ILE A 286 1.89 -3.54 -16.33
C ILE A 286 1.43 -4.18 -15.03
N GLY A 287 2.11 -3.87 -13.92
CA GLY A 287 1.69 -4.17 -12.56
C GLY A 287 1.25 -2.92 -11.82
N ALA A 288 0.46 -3.11 -10.78
CA ALA A 288 -0.01 -2.08 -9.87
C ALA A 288 0.16 -2.50 -8.40
N ARG A 289 1.03 -3.47 -8.11
CA ARG A 289 1.30 -3.99 -6.78
C ARG A 289 0.05 -4.42 -6.00
N GLY A 290 -0.94 -4.96 -6.71
CA GLY A 290 -2.22 -5.38 -6.16
C GLY A 290 -3.37 -5.06 -7.10
N PRO A 291 -4.61 -5.21 -6.64
CA PRO A 291 -5.80 -4.92 -7.44
C PRO A 291 -6.15 -3.42 -7.38
N TYR A 292 -5.21 -2.56 -7.79
CA TYR A 292 -5.35 -1.10 -7.70
C TYR A 292 -5.48 -0.46 -9.08
N GLY A 293 -5.91 0.79 -9.13
CA GLY A 293 -6.07 1.55 -10.36
C GLY A 293 -6.96 0.83 -11.37
N PRO A 294 -6.48 0.51 -12.58
CA PRO A 294 -7.27 -0.17 -13.61
C PRO A 294 -7.63 -1.63 -13.26
N TYR A 295 -7.05 -2.17 -12.21
CA TYR A 295 -7.32 -3.51 -11.69
C TYR A 295 -8.28 -3.51 -10.49
N ALA A 296 -8.68 -2.35 -9.99
CA ALA A 296 -9.54 -2.26 -8.83
C ALA A 296 -10.92 -2.92 -9.09
N PRO A 297 -11.47 -3.65 -8.11
CA PRO A 297 -12.77 -4.29 -8.25
C PRO A 297 -13.89 -3.27 -8.30
N ASP A 298 -14.99 -3.62 -8.96
CA ASP A 298 -16.19 -2.80 -8.98
C ASP A 298 -17.00 -3.00 -7.69
N ASN A 299 -16.61 -2.28 -6.64
CA ASN A 299 -17.35 -2.23 -5.37
C ASN A 299 -17.70 -0.78 -5.00
N GLU A 300 -18.57 -0.59 -4.01
CA GLU A 300 -19.05 0.73 -3.62
C GLU A 300 -17.92 1.64 -3.10
N LEU A 301 -17.02 1.11 -2.26
CA LEU A 301 -15.88 1.85 -1.74
C LEU A 301 -14.95 2.32 -2.86
N ASN A 302 -14.69 1.47 -3.87
CA ASN A 302 -13.86 1.85 -5.01
C ASN A 302 -14.53 2.94 -5.85
N ARG A 303 -15.81 2.78 -6.21
CA ARG A 303 -16.54 3.80 -6.98
C ARG A 303 -16.53 5.14 -6.26
N TRP A 304 -16.80 5.13 -4.95
CA TRP A 304 -16.75 6.33 -4.12
C TRP A 304 -15.35 6.94 -4.07
N PHE A 305 -14.32 6.14 -3.75
CA PHE A 305 -12.94 6.61 -3.61
C PHE A 305 -12.39 7.18 -4.92
N SER A 306 -12.52 6.43 -6.02
CA SER A 306 -12.03 6.83 -7.32
C SER A 306 -12.72 8.10 -7.82
N LYS A 307 -14.04 8.22 -7.62
CA LYS A 307 -14.77 9.42 -7.98
C LYS A 307 -14.35 10.61 -7.13
N THR A 308 -14.30 10.46 -5.81
CA THR A 308 -13.92 11.54 -4.88
C THR A 308 -12.51 12.05 -5.16
N PHE A 309 -11.58 11.14 -5.44
CA PHE A 309 -10.20 11.48 -5.77
C PHE A 309 -10.11 12.22 -7.12
N ALA A 310 -10.76 11.70 -8.15
CA ALA A 310 -10.75 12.29 -9.48
C ALA A 310 -11.45 13.66 -9.52
N ASP A 311 -12.58 13.82 -8.84
CA ASP A 311 -13.29 15.10 -8.72
C ASP A 311 -12.42 16.17 -8.07
N ARG A 312 -11.59 15.79 -7.09
CA ARG A 312 -10.77 16.75 -6.33
C ARG A 312 -9.45 17.11 -7.03
N TYR A 313 -8.80 16.12 -7.66
CA TYR A 313 -7.44 16.29 -8.18
C TYR A 313 -7.33 16.20 -9.70
N GLY A 314 -8.44 15.93 -10.42
CA GLY A 314 -8.48 15.89 -11.87
C GLY A 314 -7.81 14.66 -12.51
N VAL A 315 -7.34 13.70 -11.71
CA VAL A 315 -6.68 12.48 -12.16
C VAL A 315 -7.20 11.28 -11.36
N PRO A 316 -7.22 10.06 -11.92
CA PRO A 316 -7.58 8.87 -11.16
C PRO A 316 -6.55 8.57 -10.06
N PRO A 317 -6.96 7.93 -8.94
CA PRO A 317 -6.03 7.47 -7.93
C PRO A 317 -5.16 6.34 -8.49
N ASN A 318 -3.86 6.40 -8.23
CA ASN A 318 -2.92 5.32 -8.49
C ASN A 318 -2.78 4.39 -7.29
N TYR A 319 -1.98 3.32 -7.41
CA TYR A 319 -1.87 2.32 -6.36
C TYR A 319 -1.39 2.90 -5.02
N ALA A 320 -0.51 3.90 -5.00
CA ALA A 320 -0.05 4.52 -3.76
C ALA A 320 -1.20 5.23 -3.01
N ALA A 321 -2.13 5.85 -3.76
CA ALA A 321 -3.34 6.44 -3.19
C ALA A 321 -4.27 5.36 -2.61
N TYR A 322 -4.46 4.24 -3.33
CA TYR A 322 -5.26 3.11 -2.83
C TYR A 322 -4.66 2.51 -1.56
N GLN A 323 -3.36 2.28 -1.52
CA GLN A 323 -2.68 1.67 -0.38
C GLN A 323 -2.73 2.58 0.87
N MET A 324 -2.62 3.90 0.70
CA MET A 324 -2.80 4.84 1.82
C MET A 324 -4.24 4.82 2.35
N ALA A 325 -5.24 4.84 1.47
CA ALA A 325 -6.64 4.71 1.88
C ALA A 325 -6.90 3.39 2.60
N GLN A 326 -6.33 2.29 2.09
CA GLN A 326 -6.40 0.95 2.69
C GLN A 326 -5.79 0.92 4.10
N ALA A 327 -4.63 1.54 4.30
CA ALA A 327 -3.97 1.60 5.61
C ALA A 327 -4.82 2.37 6.63
N ILE A 328 -5.40 3.50 6.23
CA ILE A 328 -6.28 4.29 7.10
C ILE A 328 -7.56 3.51 7.45
N LEU A 329 -8.19 2.85 6.47
CA LEU A 329 -9.40 2.07 6.70
C LEU A 329 -9.15 0.82 7.54
N GLY A 330 -8.03 0.12 7.33
CA GLY A 330 -7.61 -1.00 8.17
C GLY A 330 -7.39 -0.59 9.62
N THR A 331 -6.73 0.56 9.81
CA THR A 331 -6.51 1.13 11.15
C THR A 331 -7.83 1.53 11.83
N LYS A 332 -8.76 2.14 11.07
CA LYS A 332 -10.12 2.42 11.57
C LYS A 332 -10.84 1.13 12.00
N ALA A 333 -10.82 0.11 11.16
CA ALA A 333 -11.48 -1.16 11.47
C ALA A 333 -10.91 -1.81 12.73
N ALA A 334 -9.58 -1.80 12.89
CA ALA A 334 -8.92 -2.30 14.09
C ALA A 334 -9.30 -1.47 15.34
N TRP A 335 -9.30 -0.15 15.21
CA TRP A 335 -9.69 0.75 16.30
C TRP A 335 -11.13 0.51 16.76
N GLU A 336 -12.08 0.45 15.84
CA GLU A 336 -13.51 0.26 16.16
C GLU A 336 -13.79 -1.14 16.73
N LYS A 337 -13.09 -2.16 16.23
CA LYS A 337 -13.15 -3.51 16.82
C LYS A 337 -12.62 -3.52 18.27
N ALA A 338 -11.50 -2.84 18.53
CA ALA A 338 -10.93 -2.70 19.88
C ALA A 338 -11.86 -1.90 20.79
N GLN A 339 -12.45 -0.82 20.29
CA GLN A 339 -13.41 0.01 21.05
C GLN A 339 -14.65 -0.79 21.43
N ALA A 340 -15.21 -1.57 20.52
CA ALA A 340 -16.35 -2.44 20.80
C ALA A 340 -16.00 -3.47 21.89
N ALA A 341 -14.82 -4.08 21.83
CA ALA A 341 -14.33 -5.00 22.85
C ALA A 341 -14.08 -4.32 24.21
N ASN A 342 -13.84 -3.00 24.23
CA ASN A 342 -13.65 -2.18 25.43
C ASN A 342 -14.95 -1.50 25.91
N GLY A 343 -16.11 -2.07 25.58
CA GLY A 343 -17.41 -1.53 26.00
C GLY A 343 -17.73 -0.14 25.43
N GLY A 344 -17.27 0.17 24.22
CA GLY A 344 -17.48 1.44 23.53
C GLY A 344 -16.57 2.58 23.98
N LYS A 345 -15.64 2.36 24.93
CA LYS A 345 -14.69 3.36 25.41
C LYS A 345 -13.43 3.37 24.53
N ARG A 346 -12.73 4.50 24.50
CA ARG A 346 -11.44 4.65 23.80
C ARG A 346 -10.51 3.47 24.13
N PRO A 347 -10.05 2.73 23.12
CA PRO A 347 -9.18 1.57 23.36
C PRO A 347 -7.76 2.00 23.70
N SER A 348 -7.02 1.15 24.40
CA SER A 348 -5.58 1.28 24.54
C SER A 348 -4.86 0.90 23.23
N THR A 349 -3.61 1.33 23.07
CA THR A 349 -2.77 0.91 21.94
C THR A 349 -2.67 -0.61 21.84
N ASP A 350 -2.47 -1.32 22.96
CA ASP A 350 -2.42 -2.78 22.98
C ASP A 350 -3.76 -3.42 22.57
N GLY A 351 -4.88 -2.79 22.91
CA GLY A 351 -6.19 -3.24 22.47
C GLY A 351 -6.38 -3.10 20.95
N VAL A 352 -5.87 -2.00 20.35
CA VAL A 352 -5.89 -1.81 18.89
C VAL A 352 -4.98 -2.81 18.19
N ILE A 353 -3.79 -3.08 18.73
CA ILE A 353 -2.86 -4.10 18.21
C ILE A 353 -3.54 -5.46 18.17
N ALA A 354 -4.08 -5.92 19.29
CA ALA A 354 -4.76 -7.22 19.38
C ALA A 354 -5.98 -7.31 18.43
N ALA A 355 -6.65 -6.20 18.17
CA ALA A 355 -7.74 -6.15 17.21
C ALA A 355 -7.29 -6.13 15.76
N PHE A 356 -6.08 -5.62 15.48
CA PHE A 356 -5.49 -5.57 14.14
C PHE A 356 -4.86 -6.90 13.72
N GLU A 357 -4.28 -7.63 14.67
CA GLU A 357 -3.76 -8.97 14.41
C GLU A 357 -4.86 -9.87 13.81
N ARG A 358 -4.54 -10.49 12.67
CA ARG A 358 -5.46 -11.38 11.91
C ARG A 358 -6.81 -10.72 11.54
N LEU A 359 -6.82 -9.39 11.43
CA LEU A 359 -7.99 -8.65 11.00
C LEU A 359 -8.29 -8.93 9.52
N THR A 360 -9.56 -9.07 9.20
CA THR A 360 -10.07 -8.95 7.82
C THR A 360 -10.89 -7.68 7.73
N PHE A 361 -10.66 -6.89 6.68
CA PHE A 361 -11.39 -5.63 6.47
C PHE A 361 -11.58 -5.34 4.98
N GLU A 362 -12.55 -4.48 4.68
CA GLU A 362 -12.83 -4.04 3.30
C GLU A 362 -12.01 -2.79 2.95
N SER A 363 -11.59 -2.69 1.69
CA SER A 363 -10.91 -1.51 1.14
C SER A 363 -11.47 -1.17 -0.25
N PRO A 364 -11.13 -0.03 -0.83
CA PRO A 364 -11.47 0.26 -2.24
C PRO A 364 -10.93 -0.81 -3.19
N ALA A 365 -9.86 -1.48 -2.84
CA ALA A 365 -9.26 -2.56 -3.62
C ALA A 365 -9.84 -3.96 -3.29
N GLY A 366 -10.88 -4.04 -2.48
CA GLY A 366 -11.51 -5.28 -2.04
C GLY A 366 -11.06 -5.71 -0.65
N LYS A 367 -11.24 -6.99 -0.35
CA LYS A 367 -10.95 -7.58 0.94
C LYS A 367 -9.45 -7.67 1.21
N VAL A 368 -9.03 -7.29 2.41
CA VAL A 368 -7.67 -7.37 2.93
C VAL A 368 -7.63 -8.29 4.14
N GLU A 369 -6.70 -9.21 4.18
CA GLU A 369 -6.55 -10.19 5.26
C GLU A 369 -5.17 -10.05 5.89
N MET A 370 -5.10 -9.75 7.17
CA MET A 370 -3.85 -9.70 7.94
C MET A 370 -3.46 -11.12 8.34
N VAL A 371 -2.43 -11.70 7.70
CA VAL A 371 -2.12 -13.15 7.81
C VAL A 371 -0.69 -13.41 8.22
N ILE A 372 0.29 -12.93 7.44
CA ILE A 372 1.71 -13.26 7.61
C ILE A 372 2.29 -12.52 8.82
N GLY A 373 3.36 -13.07 9.42
CA GLY A 373 4.00 -12.48 10.59
C GLY A 373 3.06 -12.44 11.80
N ALA A 374 2.36 -13.54 12.08
CA ALA A 374 1.34 -13.65 13.14
C ALA A 374 0.14 -12.69 12.93
N GLY A 375 -0.10 -12.23 11.71
CA GLY A 375 -1.20 -11.32 11.39
C GLY A 375 -0.80 -9.84 11.32
N HIS A 376 0.48 -9.54 11.22
CA HIS A 376 0.99 -8.16 11.09
C HIS A 376 1.18 -7.72 9.65
N GLN A 377 1.25 -8.66 8.71
CA GLN A 377 1.37 -8.44 7.28
C GLN A 377 0.10 -8.87 6.55
N ALA A 378 -0.46 -7.96 5.77
CA ALA A 378 -1.60 -8.28 4.91
C ALA A 378 -1.19 -9.14 3.72
N ILE A 379 -2.13 -9.96 3.28
CA ILE A 379 -2.13 -10.57 1.95
C ILE A 379 -3.30 -10.03 1.14
N THR A 380 -3.09 -9.84 -0.15
CA THR A 380 -4.11 -9.43 -1.12
C THR A 380 -3.95 -10.22 -2.41
N GLU A 381 -4.96 -10.24 -3.25
CA GLU A 381 -4.79 -10.67 -4.63
C GLU A 381 -3.87 -9.71 -5.39
N THR A 382 -3.27 -10.18 -6.47
CA THR A 382 -2.58 -9.30 -7.42
C THR A 382 -3.13 -9.46 -8.82
N ALA A 383 -2.89 -8.45 -9.67
CA ALA A 383 -3.33 -8.48 -11.05
C ALA A 383 -2.24 -7.92 -11.97
N TYR A 384 -2.17 -8.50 -13.15
CA TYR A 384 -1.32 -8.04 -14.24
C TYR A 384 -2.11 -7.99 -15.54
N GLY A 385 -1.70 -7.12 -16.43
CA GLY A 385 -2.24 -7.01 -17.78
C GLY A 385 -1.16 -6.45 -18.71
N VAL A 386 -1.48 -6.28 -19.97
CA VAL A 386 -0.61 -5.61 -20.93
C VAL A 386 -1.15 -4.22 -21.27
N SER A 387 -0.26 -3.27 -21.47
CA SER A 387 -0.59 -1.94 -21.96
C SER A 387 -1.34 -2.02 -23.30
N LYS A 388 -2.36 -1.20 -23.46
CA LYS A 388 -3.16 -1.06 -24.67
C LYS A 388 -3.58 0.38 -24.87
N LEU A 389 -3.20 0.97 -26.00
CA LEU A 389 -3.67 2.30 -26.37
C LEU A 389 -5.00 2.19 -27.12
N VAL A 390 -6.08 2.74 -26.56
CA VAL A 390 -7.41 2.72 -27.14
C VAL A 390 -7.91 4.14 -27.30
N LYS A 391 -8.11 4.60 -28.54
CA LYS A 391 -8.57 5.96 -28.87
C LYS A 391 -7.75 7.06 -28.13
N GLY A 392 -6.42 6.91 -28.09
CA GLY A 392 -5.52 7.87 -27.45
C GLY A 392 -5.47 7.79 -25.93
N LYS A 393 -6.17 6.84 -25.30
CA LYS A 393 -6.11 6.60 -23.84
C LYS A 393 -5.41 5.29 -23.56
N MET A 394 -4.43 5.33 -22.65
CA MET A 394 -3.77 4.12 -22.16
C MET A 394 -4.72 3.36 -21.24
N THR A 395 -4.80 2.05 -21.46
CA THR A 395 -5.54 1.09 -20.64
C THR A 395 -4.75 -0.20 -20.51
N VAL A 396 -5.30 -1.18 -19.83
CA VAL A 396 -4.76 -2.54 -19.73
C VAL A 396 -5.68 -3.54 -20.39
N ALA A 397 -5.10 -4.51 -21.06
CA ALA A 397 -5.79 -5.64 -21.69
C ALA A 397 -5.24 -6.96 -21.17
N ASN A 398 -5.91 -8.07 -21.49
CA ASN A 398 -5.50 -9.43 -21.06
C ASN A 398 -5.25 -9.52 -19.56
N VAL A 399 -6.12 -8.91 -18.77
CA VAL A 399 -5.98 -8.87 -17.31
C VAL A 399 -6.15 -10.27 -16.73
N LYS A 400 -5.21 -10.66 -15.88
CA LYS A 400 -5.27 -11.87 -15.04
C LYS A 400 -5.17 -11.49 -13.59
N ARG A 401 -5.97 -12.15 -12.76
CA ARG A 401 -5.98 -11.99 -11.30
C ARG A 401 -5.48 -13.27 -10.66
N TYR A 402 -4.66 -13.12 -9.66
CA TYR A 402 -4.08 -14.21 -8.88
C TYR A 402 -4.54 -14.08 -7.42
N PRO A 403 -5.27 -15.07 -6.91
CA PRO A 403 -5.72 -15.05 -5.51
C PRO A 403 -4.57 -14.86 -4.53
N ALA A 404 -4.82 -14.20 -3.40
CA ALA A 404 -3.83 -13.92 -2.36
C ALA A 404 -3.02 -15.18 -1.97
N THR A 405 -3.69 -16.31 -1.79
CA THR A 405 -3.05 -17.58 -1.39
C THR A 405 -2.19 -18.22 -2.48
N MET A 406 -2.25 -17.73 -3.71
CA MET A 406 -1.44 -18.21 -4.83
C MET A 406 -0.12 -17.43 -4.97
N VAL A 407 -0.07 -16.23 -4.46
CA VAL A 407 1.06 -15.30 -4.66
C VAL A 407 1.74 -14.89 -3.34
N ASN A 408 1.29 -15.42 -2.22
CA ASN A 408 1.90 -15.19 -0.92
C ASN A 408 2.26 -16.52 -0.24
N PRO A 409 3.38 -16.58 0.51
CA PRO A 409 3.71 -17.76 1.31
C PRO A 409 2.70 -17.95 2.45
N PRO A 410 2.58 -19.14 3.01
CA PRO A 410 1.88 -19.36 4.28
C PRO A 410 2.54 -18.59 5.43
N ASP A 411 1.76 -18.29 6.47
CA ASP A 411 2.28 -17.65 7.69
C ASP A 411 3.43 -18.49 8.29
N GLY A 412 4.52 -17.83 8.68
CA GLY A 412 5.71 -18.46 9.25
C GLY A 412 6.66 -19.08 8.23
N VAL A 413 6.36 -19.05 6.94
CA VAL A 413 7.23 -19.54 5.86
C VAL A 413 7.86 -18.36 5.12
N LYS A 414 9.18 -18.39 4.96
CA LYS A 414 9.88 -17.37 4.19
C LYS A 414 9.59 -17.51 2.69
N ALA A 415 9.53 -16.39 2.00
CA ALA A 415 9.29 -16.35 0.55
C ALA A 415 10.27 -17.25 -0.23
N ALA A 416 11.56 -17.17 0.06
CA ALA A 416 12.58 -17.96 -0.62
C ALA A 416 12.34 -19.47 -0.48
N ASP A 417 11.99 -19.95 0.71
CA ASP A 417 11.73 -21.37 0.99
C ASP A 417 10.45 -21.84 0.30
N TRP A 418 9.40 -21.01 0.35
CA TRP A 418 8.13 -21.30 -0.32
C TRP A 418 8.28 -21.42 -1.84
N ILE A 419 8.99 -20.47 -2.46
CA ILE A 419 9.25 -20.50 -3.90
C ILE A 419 10.10 -21.72 -4.24
N ALA A 420 11.19 -21.99 -3.50
CA ALA A 420 12.07 -23.14 -3.72
C ALA A 420 11.33 -24.48 -3.61
N ASN A 421 10.30 -24.57 -2.76
CA ASN A 421 9.43 -25.74 -2.63
C ASN A 421 8.33 -25.83 -3.70
N GLY A 422 8.38 -25.01 -4.75
CA GLY A 422 7.41 -25.01 -5.85
C GLY A 422 6.03 -24.50 -5.44
N PHE A 423 6.00 -23.45 -4.58
CA PHE A 423 4.80 -22.78 -4.07
C PHE A 423 3.84 -23.70 -3.28
N LYS A 424 4.37 -24.75 -2.66
CA LYS A 424 3.58 -25.67 -1.83
C LYS A 424 3.23 -25.00 -0.49
N LYS A 425 2.00 -25.26 -0.04
CA LYS A 425 1.50 -24.81 1.27
C LYS A 425 2.03 -25.70 2.38
#